data_45628d57ba0ca94d4537692d0defc1fb
#
_entry.id   45628d57ba0ca94d4537692d0defc1fb
#
_cell.length_a   1.000
_cell.length_b   1.000
_cell.length_c   1.000
_cell.angle_alpha   90.00
_cell.angle_beta   90.00
_cell.angle_gamma   90.00
#
_symmetry.space_group_name_H-M   'P 1'
#
loop_
_entity.id
_entity.type
_entity.pdbx_description
1 polymer ?
#
loop_
_entity_poly.entity_id
_entity_poly.type
_entity_poly.pdbx_seq_one_letter_code
_entity_poly.pdbx_strand_id
1 'polypeptide(L)'
;MKILNLFLKLFILISFLLPLNSYASESGCVILVYHRFSDEEPKSTSTPPDLFNQHLEYLKKNDYQVLPLKKVIESLQAKENLPEKCVSLTADDGFLSFYTEAFPLLFDYQFPMSVFVSTESIDKKYDLMMSWSQLREMAPLIDVYNHSNKHLHLVNQDALTLENEISYAQDRIKKELGVNDKFFAYPYGEYDDKTYSYLDELGYTAFGQQSGVASQASDFLNFPRFSMSGPYAKMDSFSLKVQTVDMPIKNYSPKSLIISNDYKPLLDLVFSRPLTTYEKNNFSCFVSGQDLADLHWSGLQAVSIQSKAPLLSGRSRYNCTMPYKEKGRYYWYSKLWLRL
;
A
#
# COMPACT_ATOMS: atom_id res chain seq x y z
N MET A 1 70.13 40.85 29.79
CA MET A 1 68.75 41.05 29.29
C MET A 1 68.53 40.05 28.19
N LYS A 2 67.81 38.93 28.48
CA LYS A 2 67.48 37.87 27.51
C LYS A 2 65.97 37.94 27.17
N ILE A 3 65.69 38.22 25.94
CA ILE A 3 64.36 38.27 25.42
C ILE A 3 63.93 36.82 25.08
N LEU A 4 62.86 36.37 25.72
CA LEU A 4 62.33 35.02 25.58
C LEU A 4 61.27 35.02 24.45
N ASN A 5 61.60 34.38 23.32
CA ASN A 5 60.65 34.20 22.21
C ASN A 5 59.68 33.05 22.52
N LEU A 6 58.39 33.40 22.69
CA LEU A 6 57.30 32.45 22.88
C LEU A 6 56.69 32.10 21.49
N PHE A 7 57.01 30.93 20.94
CA PHE A 7 56.36 30.43 19.73
C PHE A 7 55.00 29.79 20.08
N LEU A 8 53.95 30.49 19.75
CA LEU A 8 52.59 29.99 19.86
C LEU A 8 52.31 29.07 18.65
N LYS A 9 52.33 27.75 18.85
CA LYS A 9 51.93 26.78 17.85
C LYS A 9 50.39 26.72 17.75
N LEU A 10 49.84 27.33 16.71
CA LEU A 10 48.44 27.26 16.36
C LEU A 10 48.16 25.88 15.73
N PHE A 11 47.56 24.95 16.50
CA PHE A 11 47.05 23.69 15.96
C PHE A 11 45.71 23.96 15.25
N ILE A 12 45.73 24.03 13.93
CA ILE A 12 44.50 24.06 13.11
C ILE A 12 43.94 22.62 13.06
N LEU A 13 42.90 22.37 13.85
CA LEU A 13 42.12 21.14 13.79
C LEU A 13 41.23 21.20 12.54
N ILE A 14 41.73 20.65 11.42
CA ILE A 14 40.90 20.45 10.22
C ILE A 14 39.98 19.28 10.50
N SER A 15 38.75 19.59 10.95
CA SER A 15 37.64 18.62 11.01
C SER A 15 37.29 18.23 9.57
N PHE A 16 37.75 17.07 9.13
CA PHE A 16 37.23 16.42 7.92
C PHE A 16 35.73 16.06 8.22
N LEU A 17 34.83 16.95 7.84
CA LEU A 17 33.42 16.60 7.62
C LEU A 17 33.38 15.67 6.42
N LEU A 18 33.53 14.36 6.66
CA LEU A 18 33.13 13.36 5.68
C LEU A 18 31.63 13.59 5.45
N PRO A 19 31.20 13.77 4.20
CA PRO A 19 29.78 13.75 3.92
C PRO A 19 29.27 12.37 4.39
N LEU A 20 28.48 12.35 5.46
CA LEU A 20 27.61 11.23 5.74
C LEU A 20 26.74 11.10 4.49
N ASN A 21 27.11 10.22 3.58
CA ASN A 21 26.21 9.74 2.56
C ASN A 21 25.05 9.11 3.33
N SER A 22 24.05 9.92 3.66
CA SER A 22 22.75 9.46 4.04
C SER A 22 22.24 8.69 2.82
N TYR A 23 22.54 7.38 2.79
CA TYR A 23 21.72 6.49 1.98
C TYR A 23 20.30 6.78 2.39
N ALA A 24 19.51 7.33 1.47
CA ALA A 24 18.08 7.46 1.70
C ALA A 24 17.63 6.11 2.24
N SER A 25 17.11 6.13 3.46
CA SER A 25 16.60 4.93 4.10
C SER A 25 15.61 4.30 3.10
N GLU A 26 15.77 3.00 2.79
CA GLU A 26 14.79 2.20 2.03
C GLU A 26 13.48 2.08 2.82
N SER A 27 13.20 3.06 3.69
CA SER A 27 12.09 3.10 4.62
C SER A 27 10.80 3.38 3.87
N GLY A 28 10.00 2.36 3.74
CA GLY A 28 8.62 2.43 3.34
C GLY A 28 7.70 2.05 4.49
N CYS A 29 6.39 2.05 4.24
CA CYS A 29 5.38 1.58 5.17
C CYS A 29 4.55 0.47 4.54
N VAL A 30 4.35 -0.62 5.27
CA VAL A 30 3.44 -1.68 4.85
C VAL A 30 2.02 -1.25 5.14
N ILE A 31 1.19 -1.11 4.11
CA ILE A 31 -0.24 -0.82 4.28
C ILE A 31 -1.00 -2.14 4.15
N LEU A 32 -1.79 -2.47 5.17
CA LEU A 32 -2.62 -3.68 5.21
C LEU A 32 -4.07 -3.33 4.90
N VAL A 33 -4.74 -4.15 4.08
CA VAL A 33 -6.17 -3.97 3.79
C VAL A 33 -6.98 -5.17 4.27
N TYR A 34 -7.95 -4.88 5.12
CA TYR A 34 -9.00 -5.77 5.61
C TYR A 34 -10.33 -5.39 4.96
N HIS A 35 -11.40 -6.18 5.23
CA HIS A 35 -12.77 -5.82 4.86
C HIS A 35 -13.72 -6.21 6.01
N ARG A 36 -14.09 -7.49 6.11
CA ARG A 36 -14.96 -8.01 7.18
C ARG A 36 -14.14 -8.61 8.31
N PHE A 37 -14.61 -8.43 9.53
CA PHE A 37 -14.07 -9.08 10.72
C PHE A 37 -15.07 -10.13 11.18
N SER A 38 -14.99 -11.35 10.64
CA SER A 38 -16.00 -12.39 10.84
C SER A 38 -15.41 -13.78 10.54
N ASP A 39 -15.94 -14.79 11.23
CA ASP A 39 -15.72 -16.20 10.94
C ASP A 39 -16.61 -16.73 9.81
N GLU A 40 -17.57 -15.93 9.34
CA GLU A 40 -18.55 -16.30 8.32
C GLU A 40 -18.03 -16.09 6.89
N GLU A 41 -18.83 -16.59 5.93
CA GLU A 41 -18.60 -16.35 4.50
C GLU A 41 -18.95 -14.91 4.09
N PRO A 42 -18.31 -14.37 3.06
CA PRO A 42 -17.31 -15.03 2.20
C PRO A 42 -15.89 -14.96 2.78
N LYS A 43 -15.23 -16.11 2.90
CA LYS A 43 -13.83 -16.20 3.41
C LYS A 43 -12.85 -15.35 2.64
N SER A 44 -13.12 -15.09 1.36
CA SER A 44 -12.24 -14.27 0.49
C SER A 44 -12.10 -12.81 0.95
N THR A 45 -13.06 -12.30 1.74
CA THR A 45 -13.05 -10.94 2.26
C THR A 45 -13.09 -10.89 3.80
N SER A 46 -13.12 -12.04 4.48
CA SER A 46 -13.24 -12.10 5.94
C SER A 46 -11.91 -12.43 6.62
N THR A 47 -11.71 -11.82 7.77
CA THR A 47 -10.65 -12.11 8.74
C THR A 47 -11.30 -12.43 10.07
N PRO A 48 -11.11 -13.61 10.66
CA PRO A 48 -11.63 -13.91 11.99
C PRO A 48 -11.18 -12.89 13.04
N PRO A 49 -12.05 -12.46 13.96
CA PRO A 49 -11.68 -11.49 15.02
C PRO A 49 -10.49 -11.95 15.86
N ASP A 50 -10.44 -13.22 16.23
CA ASP A 50 -9.30 -13.80 16.97
C ASP A 50 -8.00 -13.73 16.19
N LEU A 51 -8.05 -13.94 14.88
CA LEU A 51 -6.87 -13.81 14.02
C LEU A 51 -6.43 -12.35 13.88
N PHE A 52 -7.39 -11.41 13.79
CA PHE A 52 -7.09 -9.99 13.80
C PHE A 52 -6.42 -9.58 15.11
N ASN A 53 -6.91 -10.05 16.25
CA ASN A 53 -6.26 -9.82 17.54
C ASN A 53 -4.81 -10.35 17.56
N GLN A 54 -4.54 -11.55 17.01
CA GLN A 54 -3.18 -12.07 16.87
C GLN A 54 -2.29 -11.17 16.01
N HIS A 55 -2.84 -10.54 14.95
CA HIS A 55 -2.11 -9.55 14.16
C HIS A 55 -1.70 -8.33 15.01
N LEU A 56 -2.64 -7.77 15.77
CA LEU A 56 -2.36 -6.62 16.64
C LEU A 56 -1.34 -6.96 17.73
N GLU A 57 -1.49 -8.12 18.35
CA GLU A 57 -0.52 -8.63 19.35
C GLU A 57 0.89 -8.79 18.74
N TYR A 58 0.99 -9.35 17.54
CA TYR A 58 2.26 -9.50 16.83
C TYR A 58 2.90 -8.15 16.56
N LEU A 59 2.15 -7.16 16.07
CA LEU A 59 2.65 -5.81 15.82
C LEU A 59 3.18 -5.18 17.10
N LYS A 60 2.41 -5.24 18.20
CA LYS A 60 2.81 -4.71 19.50
C LYS A 60 4.06 -5.39 20.06
N LYS A 61 4.06 -6.73 20.07
CA LYS A 61 5.17 -7.54 20.62
C LYS A 61 6.49 -7.37 19.87
N ASN A 62 6.43 -7.05 18.57
CA ASN A 62 7.60 -6.87 17.73
C ASN A 62 7.95 -5.40 17.46
N ASP A 63 7.40 -4.46 18.27
CA ASP A 63 7.70 -3.02 18.22
C ASP A 63 7.43 -2.36 16.86
N TYR A 64 6.37 -2.80 16.15
CA TYR A 64 5.93 -2.11 14.95
C TYR A 64 5.29 -0.77 15.29
N GLN A 65 5.63 0.26 14.51
CA GLN A 65 5.00 1.56 14.59
C GLN A 65 3.73 1.55 13.72
N VAL A 66 2.57 1.40 14.35
CA VAL A 66 1.28 1.48 13.67
C VAL A 66 0.91 2.95 13.52
N LEU A 67 0.99 3.48 12.30
CA LEU A 67 0.78 4.90 12.03
C LEU A 67 -0.57 5.15 11.33
N PRO A 68 -1.23 6.30 11.61
CA PRO A 68 -2.35 6.77 10.80
C PRO A 68 -1.96 6.85 9.33
N LEU A 69 -2.84 6.42 8.42
CA LEU A 69 -2.57 6.41 6.98
C LEU A 69 -2.20 7.81 6.47
N LYS A 70 -2.91 8.83 6.94
CA LYS A 70 -2.63 10.23 6.60
C LYS A 70 -1.19 10.61 6.95
N LYS A 71 -0.71 10.26 8.15
CA LYS A 71 0.68 10.56 8.55
C LYS A 71 1.69 9.87 7.65
N VAL A 72 1.44 8.61 7.25
CA VAL A 72 2.30 7.89 6.30
C VAL A 72 2.38 8.65 4.98
N ILE A 73 1.24 9.01 4.39
CA ILE A 73 1.20 9.69 3.09
C ILE A 73 1.85 11.09 3.16
N GLU A 74 1.55 11.87 4.19
CA GLU A 74 2.17 13.20 4.40
C GLU A 74 3.70 13.09 4.51
N SER A 75 4.22 12.11 5.27
CA SER A 75 5.67 11.88 5.38
C SER A 75 6.30 11.49 4.04
N LEU A 76 5.63 10.63 3.25
CA LEU A 76 6.12 10.26 1.92
C LEU A 76 6.12 11.45 0.94
N GLN A 77 5.08 12.29 0.98
CA GLN A 77 5.00 13.52 0.17
C GLN A 77 6.08 14.54 0.55
N ALA A 78 6.32 14.69 1.85
CA ALA A 78 7.38 15.57 2.39
C ALA A 78 8.79 14.98 2.23
N LYS A 79 8.91 13.75 1.72
CA LYS A 79 10.18 12.98 1.63
C LYS A 79 10.86 12.80 2.99
N GLU A 80 10.07 12.72 4.06
CA GLU A 80 10.53 12.40 5.39
C GLU A 80 10.75 10.89 5.55
N ASN A 81 11.65 10.50 6.44
CA ASN A 81 11.89 9.10 6.76
C ASN A 81 10.76 8.55 7.62
N LEU A 82 10.22 7.41 7.22
CA LEU A 82 9.32 6.62 8.04
C LEU A 82 10.10 5.69 8.97
N PRO A 83 9.51 5.24 10.10
CA PRO A 83 10.12 4.21 10.94
C PRO A 83 10.42 2.94 10.15
N GLU A 84 11.48 2.22 10.50
CA GLU A 84 11.86 0.97 9.81
C GLU A 84 10.76 -0.10 9.88
N LYS A 85 10.07 -0.21 11.02
CA LYS A 85 8.94 -1.12 11.24
C LYS A 85 7.62 -0.35 11.15
N CYS A 86 7.35 0.29 9.99
CA CYS A 86 6.12 1.05 9.75
C CYS A 86 5.02 0.15 9.21
N VAL A 87 3.85 0.20 9.84
CA VAL A 87 2.61 -0.42 9.37
C VAL A 87 1.48 0.60 9.43
N SER A 88 0.60 0.60 8.44
CA SER A 88 -0.68 1.30 8.49
C SER A 88 -1.81 0.31 8.23
N LEU A 89 -2.86 0.39 9.03
CA LEU A 89 -4.02 -0.50 8.95
C LEU A 89 -5.13 0.18 8.17
N THR A 90 -5.73 -0.53 7.21
CA THR A 90 -6.91 -0.04 6.47
C THR A 90 -7.98 -1.12 6.36
N ALA A 91 -9.25 -0.71 6.26
CA ALA A 91 -10.36 -1.59 5.90
C ALA A 91 -11.20 -0.93 4.81
N ASP A 92 -11.73 -1.73 3.90
CA ASP A 92 -12.59 -1.27 2.82
C ASP A 92 -14.07 -1.62 3.11
N ASP A 93 -14.99 -1.03 2.34
CA ASP A 93 -16.43 -1.21 2.29
C ASP A 93 -17.23 -0.55 3.43
N GLY A 94 -16.74 -0.56 4.67
CA GLY A 94 -17.48 -0.01 5.81
C GLY A 94 -18.46 -1.00 6.47
N PHE A 95 -18.09 -2.28 6.54
CA PHE A 95 -18.94 -3.32 7.17
C PHE A 95 -19.14 -3.09 8.67
N LEU A 96 -20.34 -3.44 9.16
CA LEU A 96 -20.72 -3.36 10.58
C LEU A 96 -19.75 -4.14 11.49
N SER A 97 -19.21 -5.27 11.02
CA SER A 97 -18.24 -6.06 11.76
C SER A 97 -16.93 -5.31 12.08
N PHE A 98 -16.62 -4.23 11.37
CA PHE A 98 -15.53 -3.34 11.77
C PHE A 98 -15.84 -2.68 13.12
N TYR A 99 -17.05 -2.14 13.28
CA TYR A 99 -17.46 -1.47 14.52
C TYR A 99 -17.64 -2.45 15.67
N THR A 100 -18.24 -3.63 15.43
CA THR A 100 -18.56 -4.59 16.50
C THR A 100 -17.37 -5.44 16.94
N GLU A 101 -16.46 -5.77 16.03
CA GLU A 101 -15.38 -6.73 16.30
C GLU A 101 -13.98 -6.08 16.27
N ALA A 102 -13.68 -5.27 15.25
CA ALA A 102 -12.32 -4.71 15.10
C ALA A 102 -12.08 -3.49 15.97
N PHE A 103 -13.05 -2.56 16.04
CA PHE A 103 -12.89 -1.30 16.77
C PHE A 103 -12.61 -1.49 18.27
N PRO A 104 -13.28 -2.38 19.02
CA PRO A 104 -12.94 -2.65 20.42
C PRO A 104 -11.47 -3.10 20.59
N LEU A 105 -11.00 -3.99 19.73
CA LEU A 105 -9.61 -4.45 19.75
C LEU A 105 -8.64 -3.29 19.46
N LEU A 106 -8.91 -2.50 18.42
CA LEU A 106 -8.09 -1.33 18.08
C LEU A 106 -8.02 -0.32 19.24
N PHE A 107 -9.14 -0.13 19.94
CA PHE A 107 -9.22 0.74 21.10
C PHE A 107 -8.35 0.22 22.25
N ASP A 108 -8.35 -1.09 22.54
CA ASP A 108 -7.52 -1.70 23.59
C ASP A 108 -6.01 -1.59 23.28
N TYR A 109 -5.63 -1.73 22.01
CA TYR A 109 -4.25 -1.56 21.57
C TYR A 109 -3.84 -0.10 21.35
N GLN A 110 -4.79 0.84 21.29
CA GLN A 110 -4.60 2.22 20.88
C GLN A 110 -3.94 2.32 19.49
N PHE A 111 -4.34 1.45 18.57
CA PHE A 111 -3.83 1.44 17.21
C PHE A 111 -4.78 2.17 16.26
N PRO A 112 -4.29 3.18 15.52
CA PRO A 112 -5.10 3.85 14.51
C PRO A 112 -5.35 2.93 13.32
N MET A 113 -6.51 3.12 12.70
CA MET A 113 -6.87 2.46 11.45
C MET A 113 -7.70 3.39 10.57
N SER A 114 -7.66 3.22 9.25
CA SER A 114 -8.49 3.99 8.33
C SER A 114 -9.52 3.10 7.67
N VAL A 115 -10.76 3.60 7.52
CA VAL A 115 -11.84 2.87 6.85
C VAL A 115 -12.25 3.62 5.57
N PHE A 116 -12.21 2.94 4.44
CA PHE A 116 -12.72 3.44 3.18
C PHE A 116 -14.17 2.97 3.01
N VAL A 117 -15.12 3.89 2.93
CA VAL A 117 -16.54 3.58 2.96
C VAL A 117 -17.25 3.83 1.63
N SER A 118 -18.17 2.92 1.27
CA SER A 118 -19.10 3.13 0.15
C SER A 118 -20.37 3.79 0.67
N THR A 119 -20.62 5.04 0.23
CA THR A 119 -21.59 5.91 0.92
C THR A 119 -23.05 5.52 0.72
N GLU A 120 -23.41 4.96 -0.45
CA GLU A 120 -24.82 4.55 -0.70
C GLU A 120 -25.28 3.47 0.26
N SER A 121 -24.44 2.50 0.60
CA SER A 121 -24.79 1.41 1.52
C SER A 121 -25.10 1.92 2.92
N ILE A 122 -24.38 2.95 3.37
CA ILE A 122 -24.61 3.61 4.67
C ILE A 122 -25.87 4.47 4.61
N ASP A 123 -26.05 5.26 3.56
CA ASP A 123 -27.23 6.12 3.38
C ASP A 123 -28.52 5.30 3.31
N LYS A 124 -28.47 4.14 2.64
CA LYS A 124 -29.61 3.21 2.54
C LYS A 124 -29.75 2.30 3.76
N LYS A 125 -28.85 2.38 4.73
CA LYS A 125 -28.86 1.61 6.00
C LYS A 125 -28.94 0.10 5.75
N TYR A 126 -28.04 -0.42 4.89
CA TYR A 126 -27.98 -1.87 4.68
C TYR A 126 -27.54 -2.58 5.98
N ASP A 127 -28.18 -3.69 6.32
CA ASP A 127 -28.08 -4.37 7.62
C ASP A 127 -26.65 -4.70 8.08
N LEU A 128 -25.74 -4.99 7.14
CA LEU A 128 -24.36 -5.36 7.43
C LEU A 128 -23.36 -4.20 7.33
N MET A 129 -23.87 -2.97 7.23
CA MET A 129 -23.03 -1.78 7.06
C MET A 129 -23.09 -0.90 8.30
N MET A 130 -22.00 -0.20 8.58
CA MET A 130 -21.96 0.82 9.64
C MET A 130 -22.91 1.98 9.31
N SER A 131 -23.38 2.66 10.34
CA SER A 131 -24.09 3.92 10.23
C SER A 131 -23.11 5.10 10.33
N TRP A 132 -23.53 6.30 9.82
CA TRP A 132 -22.78 7.54 10.03
C TRP A 132 -22.56 7.87 11.52
N SER A 133 -23.50 7.46 12.41
CA SER A 133 -23.34 7.65 13.86
C SER A 133 -22.19 6.84 14.43
N GLN A 134 -22.08 5.57 14.05
CA GLN A 134 -20.96 4.70 14.46
C GLN A 134 -19.62 5.21 13.93
N LEU A 135 -19.57 5.66 12.69
CA LEU A 135 -18.34 6.27 12.12
C LEU A 135 -17.91 7.52 12.89
N ARG A 136 -18.86 8.38 13.31
CA ARG A 136 -18.54 9.55 14.16
C ARG A 136 -18.03 9.17 15.55
N GLU A 137 -18.59 8.13 16.14
CA GLU A 137 -18.15 7.63 17.46
C GLU A 137 -16.71 7.16 17.45
N MET A 138 -16.26 6.54 16.35
CA MET A 138 -14.91 6.02 16.21
C MET A 138 -13.86 7.08 15.85
N ALA A 139 -14.26 8.28 15.44
CA ALA A 139 -13.40 9.34 14.89
C ALA A 139 -12.12 9.69 15.70
N PRO A 140 -12.05 9.55 17.04
CA PRO A 140 -10.82 9.81 17.76
C PRO A 140 -9.65 8.87 17.42
N LEU A 141 -9.97 7.68 16.88
CA LEU A 141 -8.98 6.64 16.57
C LEU A 141 -9.00 6.20 15.11
N ILE A 142 -10.15 6.37 14.45
CA ILE A 142 -10.42 5.83 13.11
C ILE A 142 -10.67 6.97 12.13
N ASP A 143 -9.83 7.05 11.11
CA ASP A 143 -10.06 7.94 9.96
C ASP A 143 -11.02 7.30 8.96
N VAL A 144 -11.86 8.12 8.31
CA VAL A 144 -12.82 7.64 7.30
C VAL A 144 -12.54 8.30 5.96
N TYR A 145 -12.44 7.49 4.90
CA TYR A 145 -12.12 7.92 3.56
C TYR A 145 -13.04 7.31 2.50
N ASN A 146 -12.85 7.68 1.26
CA ASN A 146 -13.76 7.42 0.15
C ASN A 146 -13.48 6.06 -0.53
N HIS A 147 -14.53 5.19 -0.61
CA HIS A 147 -14.54 3.95 -1.38
C HIS A 147 -15.66 3.93 -2.43
N SER A 148 -15.87 5.06 -3.10
CA SER A 148 -16.97 5.32 -4.03
C SER A 148 -18.36 5.44 -3.38
N ASN A 149 -19.36 5.69 -4.20
CA ASN A 149 -20.75 5.75 -3.74
C ASN A 149 -21.39 4.36 -3.72
N LYS A 150 -21.43 3.67 -4.87
CA LYS A 150 -22.14 2.40 -5.06
C LYS A 150 -21.25 1.17 -5.16
N HIS A 151 -19.93 1.36 -5.01
CA HIS A 151 -18.94 0.30 -5.17
C HIS A 151 -18.95 -0.32 -6.57
N LEU A 152 -19.08 0.51 -7.63
CA LEU A 152 -19.05 0.04 -9.01
C LEU A 152 -17.62 -0.30 -9.45
N HIS A 153 -17.49 -1.16 -10.47
CA HIS A 153 -16.25 -1.27 -11.23
C HIS A 153 -15.99 0.05 -11.99
N LEU A 154 -14.90 0.74 -11.69
CA LEU A 154 -14.56 2.06 -12.23
C LEU A 154 -13.77 1.98 -13.56
N VAL A 155 -14.06 0.99 -14.37
CA VAL A 155 -13.45 0.78 -15.69
C VAL A 155 -14.52 0.99 -16.74
N ASN A 156 -14.18 1.70 -17.83
CA ASN A 156 -15.08 2.05 -18.94
C ASN A 156 -16.31 2.87 -18.51
N GLN A 157 -16.21 3.61 -17.40
CA GLN A 157 -17.30 4.48 -16.95
C GLN A 157 -17.29 5.82 -17.69
N ASP A 158 -18.47 6.45 -17.81
CA ASP A 158 -18.59 7.81 -18.33
C ASP A 158 -18.27 8.84 -17.24
N ALA A 159 -18.11 10.10 -17.64
CA ALA A 159 -17.73 11.19 -16.72
C ALA A 159 -18.79 11.41 -15.61
N LEU A 160 -20.08 11.30 -15.94
CA LEU A 160 -21.15 11.48 -14.97
C LEU A 160 -21.15 10.36 -13.92
N THR A 161 -20.89 9.13 -14.34
CA THR A 161 -20.74 8.00 -13.42
C THR A 161 -19.54 8.19 -12.50
N LEU A 162 -18.38 8.61 -13.02
CA LEU A 162 -17.20 8.90 -12.19
C LEU A 162 -17.46 10.02 -11.18
N GLU A 163 -18.16 11.10 -11.59
CA GLU A 163 -18.56 12.18 -10.70
C GLU A 163 -19.45 11.66 -9.56
N ASN A 164 -20.46 10.84 -9.88
CA ASN A 164 -21.38 10.27 -8.88
C ASN A 164 -20.70 9.24 -7.96
N GLU A 165 -19.75 8.46 -8.47
CA GLU A 165 -19.04 7.48 -7.66
C GLU A 165 -17.96 8.12 -6.77
N ILE A 166 -17.29 9.18 -7.23
CA ILE A 166 -16.11 9.71 -6.54
C ILE A 166 -16.43 11.04 -5.84
N SER A 167 -16.87 12.06 -6.59
CA SER A 167 -17.06 13.40 -6.04
C SER A 167 -18.28 13.47 -5.12
N TYR A 168 -19.41 12.89 -5.52
CA TYR A 168 -20.59 12.83 -4.67
C TYR A 168 -20.32 12.07 -3.37
N ALA A 169 -19.61 10.92 -3.43
CA ALA A 169 -19.25 10.17 -2.23
C ALA A 169 -18.36 11.01 -1.28
N GLN A 170 -17.40 11.76 -1.82
CA GLN A 170 -16.57 12.68 -1.02
C GLN A 170 -17.40 13.78 -0.36
N ASP A 171 -18.35 14.37 -1.06
CA ASP A 171 -19.24 15.39 -0.51
C ASP A 171 -20.15 14.80 0.60
N ARG A 172 -20.58 13.53 0.46
CA ARG A 172 -21.32 12.83 1.52
C ARG A 172 -20.46 12.64 2.77
N ILE A 173 -19.23 12.17 2.63
CA ILE A 173 -18.27 11.98 3.75
C ILE A 173 -17.99 13.34 4.42
N LYS A 174 -17.72 14.37 3.63
CA LYS A 174 -17.50 15.72 4.14
C LYS A 174 -18.72 16.25 4.92
N LYS A 175 -19.93 16.06 4.39
CA LYS A 175 -21.17 16.50 5.03
C LYS A 175 -21.43 15.80 6.36
N GLU A 176 -21.21 14.49 6.41
CA GLU A 176 -21.53 13.66 7.58
C GLU A 176 -20.44 13.67 8.66
N LEU A 177 -19.17 13.76 8.25
CA LEU A 177 -18.03 13.56 9.16
C LEU A 177 -17.08 14.77 9.20
N GLY A 178 -17.24 15.76 8.32
CA GLY A 178 -16.34 16.92 8.21
C GLY A 178 -14.98 16.62 7.56
N VAL A 179 -14.78 15.42 7.02
CA VAL A 179 -13.52 14.97 6.42
C VAL A 179 -13.35 15.58 5.02
N ASN A 180 -12.23 16.29 4.83
CA ASN A 180 -11.87 16.93 3.55
C ASN A 180 -10.68 16.25 2.85
N ASP A 181 -10.02 15.30 3.50
CA ASP A 181 -8.89 14.58 2.91
C ASP A 181 -9.35 13.76 1.70
N LYS A 182 -8.65 13.93 0.58
CA LYS A 182 -9.00 13.27 -0.68
C LYS A 182 -8.22 11.96 -0.84
N PHE A 183 -8.53 10.98 0.02
CA PHE A 183 -8.02 9.62 -0.07
C PHE A 183 -9.10 8.71 -0.64
N PHE A 184 -8.72 7.93 -1.64
CA PHE A 184 -9.64 7.07 -2.38
C PHE A 184 -9.09 5.65 -2.50
N ALA A 185 -9.85 4.64 -2.08
CA ALA A 185 -9.54 3.25 -2.41
C ALA A 185 -10.37 2.82 -3.62
N TYR A 186 -9.71 2.28 -4.64
CA TYR A 186 -10.44 1.77 -5.82
C TYR A 186 -11.26 0.54 -5.46
N PRO A 187 -12.59 0.51 -5.72
CA PRO A 187 -13.36 -0.71 -5.67
C PRO A 187 -12.67 -1.82 -6.48
N TYR A 188 -12.50 -3.00 -5.86
CA TYR A 188 -11.79 -4.15 -6.43
C TYR A 188 -10.30 -3.91 -6.75
N GLY A 189 -9.76 -2.71 -6.51
CA GLY A 189 -8.44 -2.26 -6.97
C GLY A 189 -8.38 -1.98 -8.46
N GLU A 190 -9.50 -1.79 -9.13
CA GLU A 190 -9.64 -1.66 -10.58
C GLU A 190 -9.84 -0.21 -11.01
N TYR A 191 -9.11 0.19 -12.05
CA TYR A 191 -9.26 1.49 -12.70
C TYR A 191 -8.73 1.43 -14.14
N ASP A 192 -9.15 2.37 -14.96
CA ASP A 192 -8.57 2.67 -16.27
C ASP A 192 -7.90 4.04 -16.27
N ASP A 193 -7.28 4.40 -17.38
CA ASP A 193 -6.56 5.66 -17.54
C ASP A 193 -7.48 6.90 -17.34
N LYS A 194 -8.78 6.75 -17.65
CA LYS A 194 -9.77 7.80 -17.46
C LYS A 194 -10.09 8.03 -15.98
N THR A 195 -10.33 6.96 -15.24
CA THR A 195 -10.55 7.04 -13.78
C THR A 195 -9.30 7.55 -13.06
N TYR A 196 -8.11 7.09 -13.48
CA TYR A 196 -6.84 7.58 -12.97
C TYR A 196 -6.68 9.08 -13.17
N SER A 197 -6.90 9.58 -14.40
CA SER A 197 -6.80 11.01 -14.72
C SER A 197 -7.83 11.85 -13.97
N TYR A 198 -9.06 11.32 -13.79
CA TYR A 198 -10.10 12.02 -13.03
C TYR A 198 -9.69 12.23 -11.56
N LEU A 199 -9.09 11.24 -10.91
CA LEU A 199 -8.60 11.38 -9.54
C LEU A 199 -7.39 12.32 -9.45
N ASP A 200 -6.48 12.29 -10.44
CA ASP A 200 -5.31 13.19 -10.53
C ASP A 200 -5.74 14.65 -10.64
N GLU A 201 -6.63 14.95 -11.57
CA GLU A 201 -7.18 16.32 -11.78
C GLU A 201 -7.85 16.88 -10.52
N LEU A 202 -8.47 16.02 -9.72
CA LEU A 202 -9.11 16.41 -8.46
C LEU A 202 -8.15 16.42 -7.26
N GLY A 203 -6.89 16.02 -7.43
CA GLY A 203 -5.86 16.02 -6.40
C GLY A 203 -6.08 14.95 -5.32
N TYR A 204 -6.53 13.76 -5.71
CA TYR A 204 -6.63 12.61 -4.80
C TYR A 204 -5.29 11.93 -4.59
N THR A 205 -5.18 11.23 -3.49
CA THR A 205 -4.26 10.11 -3.28
C THR A 205 -5.06 8.83 -3.30
N ALA A 206 -4.61 7.81 -4.07
CA ALA A 206 -5.41 6.62 -4.25
C ALA A 206 -4.67 5.32 -3.92
N PHE A 207 -5.45 4.29 -3.54
CA PHE A 207 -4.96 3.03 -3.01
C PHE A 207 -5.54 1.86 -3.82
N GLY A 208 -4.63 1.03 -4.33
CA GLY A 208 -4.98 -0.19 -5.04
C GLY A 208 -5.09 -1.42 -4.13
N GLN A 209 -5.15 -2.59 -4.78
CA GLN A 209 -5.12 -3.90 -4.12
C GLN A 209 -3.96 -4.78 -4.62
N GLN A 210 -2.98 -4.22 -5.34
CA GLN A 210 -1.71 -4.89 -5.59
C GLN A 210 -0.86 -4.85 -4.32
N SER A 211 -0.11 -5.92 -4.06
CA SER A 211 0.73 -6.03 -2.88
C SER A 211 2.08 -5.31 -3.07
N GLY A 212 2.60 -4.74 -2.00
CA GLY A 212 3.89 -4.03 -2.00
C GLY A 212 4.01 -3.11 -0.79
N VAL A 213 5.13 -2.40 -0.72
CA VAL A 213 5.42 -1.43 0.32
C VAL A 213 5.19 -0.02 -0.23
N ALA A 214 4.50 0.82 0.52
CA ALA A 214 4.34 2.22 0.18
C ALA A 214 5.64 2.99 0.48
N SER A 215 6.17 3.68 -0.52
CA SER A 215 7.44 4.41 -0.43
C SER A 215 7.38 5.75 -1.17
N GLN A 216 8.43 6.54 -1.10
CA GLN A 216 8.56 7.77 -1.88
C GLN A 216 8.58 7.54 -3.40
N ALA A 217 8.91 6.31 -3.85
CA ALA A 217 8.90 5.91 -5.26
C ALA A 217 7.54 5.38 -5.72
N SER A 218 6.57 5.22 -4.82
CA SER A 218 5.23 4.75 -5.15
C SER A 218 4.48 5.75 -6.01
N ASP A 219 3.57 5.23 -6.82
CA ASP A 219 2.57 6.03 -7.51
C ASP A 219 1.51 6.49 -6.50
N PHE A 220 1.39 7.81 -6.30
CA PHE A 220 0.46 8.40 -5.33
C PHE A 220 -1.02 8.24 -5.71
N LEU A 221 -1.29 7.82 -6.94
CA LEU A 221 -2.63 7.42 -7.37
C LEU A 221 -2.84 5.91 -7.38
N ASN A 222 -1.87 5.12 -6.88
CA ASN A 222 -1.99 3.67 -6.82
C ASN A 222 -1.07 3.05 -5.76
N PHE A 223 -1.21 3.48 -4.50
CA PHE A 223 -0.44 2.88 -3.41
C PHE A 223 -0.77 1.39 -3.24
N PRO A 224 0.26 0.53 -3.09
CA PRO A 224 0.07 -0.89 -2.83
C PRO A 224 -0.44 -1.15 -1.42
N ARG A 225 -1.26 -2.20 -1.27
CA ARG A 225 -1.73 -2.69 0.03
C ARG A 225 -1.71 -4.21 0.06
N PHE A 226 -1.28 -4.80 1.17
CA PHE A 226 -1.36 -6.24 1.35
C PHE A 226 -2.74 -6.67 1.88
N SER A 227 -3.41 -7.54 1.13
CA SER A 227 -4.68 -8.13 1.57
C SER A 227 -4.50 -9.01 2.80
N MET A 228 -5.39 -8.84 3.78
CA MET A 228 -5.50 -9.59 5.03
C MET A 228 -6.85 -10.30 5.12
N SER A 229 -7.14 -11.20 4.18
CA SER A 229 -8.36 -11.99 4.19
C SER A 229 -8.11 -13.43 3.75
N GLY A 230 -8.93 -14.35 4.20
CA GLY A 230 -8.82 -15.78 3.90
C GLY A 230 -7.42 -16.33 4.15
N PRO A 231 -6.81 -17.06 3.19
CA PRO A 231 -5.48 -17.63 3.36
C PRO A 231 -4.37 -16.56 3.50
N TYR A 232 -4.61 -15.33 3.03
CA TYR A 232 -3.65 -14.24 3.12
C TYR A 232 -3.55 -13.61 4.52
N ALA A 233 -4.53 -13.85 5.39
CA ALA A 233 -4.55 -13.38 6.77
C ALA A 233 -3.80 -14.29 7.75
N LYS A 234 -3.47 -15.54 7.38
CA LYS A 234 -2.76 -16.47 8.26
C LYS A 234 -1.46 -15.87 8.80
N MET A 235 -1.11 -16.17 10.06
CA MET A 235 0.05 -15.58 10.75
C MET A 235 1.37 -15.71 9.99
N ASP A 236 1.63 -16.83 9.33
CA ASP A 236 2.85 -17.01 8.51
C ASP A 236 2.89 -16.01 7.35
N SER A 237 1.75 -15.81 6.68
CA SER A 237 1.60 -14.83 5.60
C SER A 237 1.69 -13.39 6.13
N PHE A 238 1.03 -13.12 7.26
CA PHE A 238 1.04 -11.81 7.91
C PHE A 238 2.45 -11.39 8.33
N SER A 239 3.15 -12.26 9.08
CA SER A 239 4.50 -11.99 9.58
C SER A 239 5.51 -11.77 8.45
N LEU A 240 5.39 -12.51 7.34
CA LEU A 240 6.20 -12.30 6.16
C LEU A 240 5.94 -10.91 5.53
N LYS A 241 4.66 -10.53 5.36
CA LYS A 241 4.27 -9.29 4.69
C LYS A 241 4.67 -8.03 5.45
N VAL A 242 4.49 -8.01 6.78
CA VAL A 242 4.87 -6.83 7.58
C VAL A 242 6.38 -6.60 7.66
N GLN A 243 7.19 -7.60 7.26
CA GLN A 243 8.65 -7.53 7.19
C GLN A 243 9.16 -7.20 5.78
N THR A 244 8.29 -7.06 4.78
CA THR A 244 8.71 -6.78 3.41
C THR A 244 9.35 -5.41 3.27
N VAL A 245 10.20 -5.29 2.27
CA VAL A 245 10.94 -4.07 1.94
C VAL A 245 10.53 -3.62 0.54
N ASP A 246 10.50 -2.32 0.31
CA ASP A 246 10.21 -1.77 -1.02
C ASP A 246 11.26 -2.21 -2.02
N MET A 247 10.81 -2.73 -3.18
CA MET A 247 11.71 -3.14 -4.24
C MET A 247 12.32 -1.87 -4.88
N PRO A 248 13.65 -1.79 -5.05
CA PRO A 248 14.31 -0.59 -5.53
C PRO A 248 14.04 -0.33 -7.02
N ILE A 249 12.78 -0.09 -7.39
CA ILE A 249 12.33 0.19 -8.74
C ILE A 249 12.36 1.70 -8.99
N LYS A 250 13.08 2.11 -10.04
CA LYS A 250 13.12 3.49 -10.51
C LYS A 250 11.96 3.80 -11.47
N ASN A 251 11.64 2.83 -12.31
CA ASN A 251 10.57 2.97 -13.32
C ASN A 251 10.04 1.62 -13.74
N TYR A 252 8.79 1.60 -14.22
CA TYR A 252 8.16 0.41 -14.80
C TYR A 252 7.23 0.79 -15.96
N SER A 253 6.99 -0.14 -16.86
CA SER A 253 6.12 0.01 -18.04
C SER A 253 5.40 -1.32 -18.33
N PRO A 254 4.13 -1.30 -18.77
CA PRO A 254 3.25 -0.14 -18.93
C PRO A 254 2.66 0.34 -17.59
N LYS A 255 2.18 1.59 -17.55
CA LYS A 255 1.46 2.13 -16.38
C LYS A 255 0.03 1.62 -16.30
N SER A 256 -0.68 1.53 -17.44
CA SER A 256 -2.05 1.02 -17.51
C SER A 256 -2.18 -0.37 -16.88
N LEU A 257 -3.35 -0.64 -16.29
CA LEU A 257 -3.73 -1.97 -15.81
C LEU A 257 -4.35 -2.82 -16.92
N ILE A 258 -4.93 -2.18 -17.93
CA ILE A 258 -5.74 -2.84 -18.95
C ILE A 258 -4.84 -3.60 -19.93
N ILE A 259 -5.20 -4.86 -20.18
CA ILE A 259 -4.58 -5.69 -21.19
C ILE A 259 -5.43 -5.62 -22.47
N SER A 260 -4.83 -5.19 -23.59
CA SER A 260 -5.57 -4.97 -24.84
C SER A 260 -5.49 -6.11 -25.85
N ASN A 261 -4.34 -6.52 -26.33
CA ASN A 261 -4.29 -7.35 -27.55
C ASN A 261 -3.58 -8.70 -27.40
N ASP A 262 -2.55 -8.78 -26.60
CA ASP A 262 -1.85 -10.03 -26.30
C ASP A 262 -2.01 -10.30 -24.81
N TYR A 263 -2.84 -11.24 -24.47
CA TYR A 263 -3.14 -11.59 -23.08
C TYR A 263 -1.92 -12.11 -22.28
N LYS A 264 -0.72 -11.92 -22.82
CA LYS A 264 0.58 -12.14 -22.19
C LYS A 264 1.33 -10.80 -22.02
N PRO A 265 0.86 -9.93 -21.09
CA PRO A 265 1.42 -8.60 -20.99
C PRO A 265 2.89 -8.62 -20.59
N LEU A 266 3.68 -7.77 -21.24
CA LEU A 266 5.07 -7.53 -20.89
C LEU A 266 5.16 -6.47 -19.80
N LEU A 267 5.88 -6.75 -18.74
CA LEU A 267 6.23 -5.81 -17.68
C LEU A 267 7.72 -5.53 -17.70
N ASP A 268 8.10 -4.31 -17.98
CA ASP A 268 9.48 -3.87 -17.87
C ASP A 268 9.72 -3.19 -16.53
N LEU A 269 10.74 -3.62 -15.81
CA LEU A 269 11.22 -2.99 -14.59
C LEU A 269 12.62 -2.45 -14.77
N VAL A 270 12.84 -1.20 -14.33
CA VAL A 270 14.16 -0.58 -14.24
C VAL A 270 14.46 -0.30 -12.77
N PHE A 271 15.53 -0.88 -12.24
CA PHE A 271 15.93 -0.71 -10.85
C PHE A 271 16.67 0.63 -10.64
N SER A 272 16.56 1.21 -9.47
CA SER A 272 17.22 2.46 -9.09
C SER A 272 18.75 2.30 -8.92
N ARG A 273 19.21 1.04 -8.75
CA ARG A 273 20.61 0.64 -8.67
C ARG A 273 20.85 -0.68 -9.40
N PRO A 274 22.10 -0.98 -9.79
CA PRO A 274 22.43 -2.34 -10.22
C PRO A 274 22.15 -3.35 -9.12
N LEU A 275 21.54 -4.47 -9.49
CA LEU A 275 21.38 -5.61 -8.59
C LEU A 275 22.71 -6.34 -8.43
N THR A 276 22.95 -6.90 -7.25
CA THR A 276 24.01 -7.87 -7.05
C THR A 276 23.72 -9.15 -7.85
N THR A 277 24.75 -9.95 -8.13
CA THR A 277 24.55 -11.25 -8.77
C THR A 277 23.60 -12.16 -7.95
N TYR A 278 23.70 -12.08 -6.62
CA TYR A 278 22.82 -12.84 -5.72
C TYR A 278 21.35 -12.40 -5.85
N GLU A 279 21.08 -11.10 -5.81
CA GLU A 279 19.73 -10.54 -5.97
C GLU A 279 19.14 -10.92 -7.32
N LYS A 280 19.89 -10.71 -8.42
CA LYS A 280 19.45 -11.08 -9.77
C LYS A 280 19.12 -12.58 -9.90
N ASN A 281 20.00 -13.45 -9.39
CA ASN A 281 19.82 -14.90 -9.50
C ASN A 281 18.66 -15.43 -8.64
N ASN A 282 18.24 -14.69 -7.62
CA ASN A 282 17.13 -15.04 -6.73
C ASN A 282 15.89 -14.15 -6.92
N PHE A 283 15.89 -13.27 -7.92
CA PHE A 283 14.69 -12.54 -8.32
C PHE A 283 13.71 -13.51 -8.98
N SER A 284 12.48 -13.48 -8.54
CA SER A 284 11.40 -14.32 -9.06
C SER A 284 10.13 -13.50 -9.21
N CYS A 285 9.34 -13.80 -10.22
CA CYS A 285 8.05 -13.17 -10.45
C CYS A 285 6.97 -14.23 -10.70
N PHE A 286 6.02 -14.33 -9.79
CA PHE A 286 4.90 -15.28 -9.84
C PHE A 286 3.71 -14.68 -10.56
N VAL A 287 3.04 -15.47 -11.39
CA VAL A 287 1.87 -15.07 -12.18
C VAL A 287 0.62 -15.70 -11.59
N SER A 288 -0.45 -14.91 -11.39
CA SER A 288 -1.73 -15.44 -10.90
C SER A 288 -2.25 -16.59 -11.77
N GLY A 289 -2.56 -17.73 -11.14
CA GLY A 289 -3.06 -18.92 -11.83
C GLY A 289 -2.04 -19.65 -12.70
N GLN A 290 -0.78 -19.25 -12.65
CA GLN A 290 0.35 -19.87 -13.32
C GLN A 290 1.51 -20.04 -12.31
N ASP A 291 2.67 -20.46 -12.80
CA ASP A 291 3.91 -20.53 -12.04
C ASP A 291 4.78 -19.28 -12.28
N LEU A 292 6.08 -19.42 -12.30
CA LEU A 292 7.05 -18.35 -12.55
C LEU A 292 6.92 -17.80 -13.97
N ALA A 293 7.00 -16.47 -14.07
CA ALA A 293 7.11 -15.75 -15.35
C ALA A 293 8.46 -16.01 -16.02
N ASP A 294 8.53 -15.76 -17.33
CA ASP A 294 9.78 -15.67 -18.06
C ASP A 294 10.45 -14.32 -17.78
N LEU A 295 11.77 -14.33 -17.56
CA LEU A 295 12.57 -13.17 -17.21
C LEU A 295 13.66 -12.93 -18.26
N HIS A 296 13.64 -11.77 -18.89
CA HIS A 296 14.64 -11.34 -19.88
C HIS A 296 15.43 -10.16 -19.35
N TRP A 297 16.65 -10.43 -18.89
CA TRP A 297 17.50 -9.42 -18.28
C TRP A 297 18.28 -8.59 -19.29
N SER A 298 18.28 -7.27 -19.13
CA SER A 298 19.19 -6.35 -19.79
C SER A 298 20.21 -5.83 -18.76
N GLY A 299 21.31 -6.54 -18.63
CA GLY A 299 22.34 -6.26 -17.64
C GLY A 299 21.92 -6.60 -16.19
N LEU A 300 22.30 -5.74 -15.25
CA LEU A 300 22.03 -5.87 -13.81
C LEU A 300 20.94 -4.90 -13.31
N GLN A 301 20.35 -4.09 -14.20
CA GLN A 301 19.50 -2.97 -13.78
C GLN A 301 18.13 -2.95 -14.46
N ALA A 302 17.90 -3.84 -15.42
CA ALA A 302 16.60 -3.92 -16.09
C ALA A 302 16.20 -5.37 -16.38
N VAL A 303 14.90 -5.64 -16.27
CA VAL A 303 14.30 -6.94 -16.58
C VAL A 303 12.95 -6.75 -17.24
N SER A 304 12.70 -7.51 -18.31
CA SER A 304 11.39 -7.69 -18.92
C SER A 304 10.79 -9.00 -18.43
N ILE A 305 9.54 -8.96 -18.00
CA ILE A 305 8.82 -10.06 -17.34
C ILE A 305 7.57 -10.37 -18.14
N GLN A 306 7.38 -11.63 -18.51
CA GLN A 306 6.20 -12.05 -19.29
C GLN A 306 5.62 -13.36 -18.77
N SER A 307 4.30 -13.46 -18.71
CA SER A 307 3.61 -14.72 -18.39
C SER A 307 3.84 -15.77 -19.49
N LYS A 308 4.00 -17.03 -19.09
CA LYS A 308 4.18 -18.15 -20.05
C LYS A 308 2.93 -18.45 -20.88
N ALA A 309 1.77 -18.25 -20.28
CA ALA A 309 0.47 -18.42 -20.91
C ALA A 309 -0.37 -17.14 -20.83
N PRO A 310 -1.40 -16.98 -21.67
CA PRO A 310 -2.34 -15.88 -21.57
C PRO A 310 -2.97 -15.77 -20.19
N LEU A 311 -3.10 -14.55 -19.65
CA LEU A 311 -3.80 -14.31 -18.39
C LEU A 311 -5.31 -14.56 -18.57
N LEU A 312 -5.96 -15.04 -17.52
CA LEU A 312 -7.40 -15.26 -17.51
C LEU A 312 -8.15 -13.92 -17.52
N SER A 313 -9.43 -13.94 -17.92
CA SER A 313 -10.33 -12.77 -17.80
C SER A 313 -10.45 -12.32 -16.34
N GLY A 314 -10.61 -11.03 -16.13
CA GLY A 314 -10.61 -10.40 -14.83
C GLY A 314 -9.20 -10.04 -14.33
N ARG A 315 -9.02 -10.07 -13.02
CA ARG A 315 -7.80 -9.62 -12.36
C ARG A 315 -6.74 -10.71 -12.29
N SER A 316 -5.54 -10.36 -12.71
CA SER A 316 -4.32 -11.17 -12.53
C SER A 316 -3.19 -10.31 -11.96
N ARG A 317 -2.19 -10.93 -11.37
CA ARG A 317 -1.03 -10.21 -10.80
C ARG A 317 0.27 -10.86 -11.23
N TYR A 318 1.28 -10.02 -11.41
CA TYR A 318 2.67 -10.42 -11.36
C TYR A 318 3.20 -9.99 -9.97
N ASN A 319 3.56 -10.98 -9.14
CA ASN A 319 4.12 -10.75 -7.81
C ASN A 319 5.61 -11.07 -7.86
N CYS A 320 6.44 -10.05 -7.81
CA CYS A 320 7.89 -10.18 -7.93
C CYS A 320 8.53 -10.01 -6.55
N THR A 321 9.46 -10.91 -6.23
CA THR A 321 10.20 -10.91 -4.98
C THR A 321 11.69 -11.13 -5.22
N MET A 322 12.48 -10.65 -4.29
CA MET A 322 13.94 -10.79 -4.27
C MET A 322 14.40 -10.82 -2.81
N PRO A 323 15.38 -11.65 -2.41
CA PRO A 323 15.87 -11.67 -1.04
C PRO A 323 16.42 -10.30 -0.63
N TYR A 324 16.09 -9.87 0.59
CA TYR A 324 16.72 -8.73 1.23
C TYR A 324 18.00 -9.16 1.95
N LYS A 325 18.89 -8.21 2.28
CA LYS A 325 20.17 -8.48 2.97
C LYS A 325 20.00 -9.22 4.31
N GLU A 326 18.88 -8.99 5.00
CA GLU A 326 18.54 -9.67 6.24
C GLU A 326 17.76 -10.96 5.94
N LYS A 327 18.22 -12.07 6.53
CA LYS A 327 17.62 -13.39 6.33
C LYS A 327 16.13 -13.39 6.70
N GLY A 328 15.30 -13.91 5.81
CA GLY A 328 13.85 -14.04 6.00
C GLY A 328 13.05 -12.82 5.57
N ARG A 329 13.69 -11.72 5.18
CA ARG A 329 13.04 -10.55 4.59
C ARG A 329 13.19 -10.55 3.07
N TYR A 330 12.23 -9.91 2.39
CA TYR A 330 12.19 -9.85 0.93
C TYR A 330 11.83 -8.46 0.44
N TYR A 331 12.42 -8.06 -0.66
CA TYR A 331 11.87 -7.01 -1.51
C TYR A 331 10.60 -7.52 -2.18
N TRP A 332 9.61 -6.66 -2.30
CA TRP A 332 8.32 -7.03 -2.88
C TRP A 332 7.81 -5.96 -3.85
N TYR A 333 7.35 -6.39 -5.01
CA TYR A 333 6.63 -5.56 -5.97
C TYR A 333 5.52 -6.37 -6.64
N SER A 334 4.36 -5.76 -6.86
CA SER A 334 3.26 -6.42 -7.56
C SER A 334 2.66 -5.48 -8.61
N LYS A 335 2.41 -6.00 -9.80
CA LYS A 335 1.66 -5.34 -10.87
C LYS A 335 0.32 -6.05 -11.04
N LEU A 336 -0.77 -5.29 -10.90
CA LEU A 336 -2.11 -5.75 -11.26
C LEU A 336 -2.30 -5.63 -12.77
N TRP A 337 -2.96 -6.62 -13.35
CA TRP A 337 -3.42 -6.65 -14.73
C TRP A 337 -4.92 -6.91 -14.75
N LEU A 338 -5.63 -6.23 -15.65
CA LEU A 338 -7.06 -6.39 -15.85
C LEU A 338 -7.35 -6.72 -17.31
N ARG A 339 -7.82 -7.96 -17.55
CA ARG A 339 -8.31 -8.43 -18.84
C ARG A 339 -9.83 -8.31 -18.85
N LEU A 340 -10.33 -7.36 -19.63
CA LEU A 340 -11.76 -7.09 -19.81
C LEU A 340 -12.44 -8.16 -20.68
#